data_c2b4177e70fbacaa1ea68760d11d33fa
#
_entry.id   c2b4177e70fbacaa1ea68760d11d33fa
#
_cell.length_a   1.000
_cell.length_b   1.000
_cell.length_c   1.000
_cell.angle_alpha   90.00
_cell.angle_beta   90.00
_cell.angle_gamma   90.00
#
_symmetry.space_group_name_H-M   'P 1'
#
loop_
_entity.id
_entity.type
_entity.pdbx_description
1 polymer ?
#
loop_
_entity_poly.entity_id
_entity_poly.type
_entity_poly.pdbx_seq_one_letter_code
_entity_poly.pdbx_strand_id
1 'polypeptide(L)'
;MKDALSDRDETIIFRARQPKANVKPVTYETRLEQDLSDAGHLDASLIVADLDLSALSLYGGLSELQVRRVAERFGIPECCYARGENEGRELLRSAELGEARIAVSLKEGNQEFAKQVVSIAKGFALIESRLPDALKTSGKKSPGKLLAATLGKPEYAEKIALYASGDQNRLASVLGVKGSDNENLRRLTCLLGYWLWDSILRYPGVVANEVAASSYLNIHEDSFRTNPDIQRLFAKARYDGPFAEAKGPLWWRGVLDDIVATSGASDGRDFAAKQLRQQVERSQCCEDPSKPAGYYCMLSKKPVSLENSKGGLTWFPRGADLARISRSKYEEDVPWF
;
A
#
# COMPACT_ATOMS: atom_id res chain seq x y z
N MET A 1 -18.90 -7.68 13.14
CA MET A 1 -17.88 -6.68 12.74
C MET A 1 -17.62 -5.64 13.84
N LYS A 2 -18.63 -4.97 14.39
CA LYS A 2 -18.47 -3.99 15.48
C LYS A 2 -17.76 -4.60 16.69
N ASP A 3 -18.21 -5.78 17.13
CA ASP A 3 -17.64 -6.46 18.30
C ASP A 3 -16.20 -6.96 18.07
N ALA A 4 -15.88 -7.37 16.82
CA ALA A 4 -14.54 -7.80 16.44
C ALA A 4 -13.50 -6.67 16.41
N LEU A 5 -13.94 -5.42 16.27
CA LEU A 5 -13.08 -4.23 16.31
C LEU A 5 -12.87 -3.71 17.73
N SER A 6 -13.90 -3.78 18.59
CA SER A 6 -13.86 -3.26 19.95
C SER A 6 -12.93 -4.04 20.89
N ASP A 7 -12.74 -5.34 20.65
CA ASP A 7 -11.97 -6.22 21.55
C ASP A 7 -10.44 -6.18 21.32
N ARG A 8 -9.94 -5.42 20.32
CA ARG A 8 -8.54 -5.56 19.89
C ARG A 8 -7.59 -4.44 20.31
N ASP A 9 -8.10 -3.26 20.57
CA ASP A 9 -7.26 -2.12 20.94
C ASP A 9 -8.12 -1.09 21.68
N GLU A 10 -7.81 -0.87 22.94
CA GLU A 10 -8.52 0.08 23.80
C GLU A 10 -8.46 1.53 23.28
N THR A 11 -7.53 1.82 22.36
CA THR A 11 -7.39 3.13 21.74
C THR A 11 -8.27 3.34 20.51
N ILE A 12 -8.94 2.26 19.99
CA ILE A 12 -9.77 2.33 18.80
C ILE A 12 -11.24 2.38 19.18
N ILE A 13 -11.84 3.54 18.94
CA ILE A 13 -13.29 3.76 19.12
C ILE A 13 -13.98 3.49 17.78
N PHE A 14 -14.71 2.37 17.69
CA PHE A 14 -15.53 2.06 16.53
C PHE A 14 -16.91 2.70 16.63
N ARG A 15 -17.23 3.58 15.68
CA ARG A 15 -18.55 4.23 15.60
C ARG A 15 -19.24 3.82 14.30
N ALA A 16 -20.21 2.89 14.39
CA ALA A 16 -21.09 2.59 13.28
C ALA A 16 -22.23 3.61 13.23
N ARG A 17 -22.48 4.18 12.06
CA ARG A 17 -23.62 5.06 11.85
C ARG A 17 -24.58 4.46 10.86
N GLN A 18 -25.86 4.54 11.21
CA GLN A 18 -26.95 4.38 10.28
C GLN A 18 -27.53 5.76 9.95
N PRO A 19 -27.79 6.05 8.68
CA PRO A 19 -28.41 7.32 8.30
C PRO A 19 -29.81 7.44 8.88
N LYS A 20 -30.21 8.67 9.13
CA LYS A 20 -31.62 8.96 9.53
C LYS A 20 -32.52 8.76 8.33
N ALA A 21 -33.72 8.16 8.54
CA ALA A 21 -34.77 8.03 7.55
C ALA A 21 -35.17 9.39 6.98
N ASN A 22 -35.61 9.42 5.71
CA ASN A 22 -36.22 10.59 5.04
C ASN A 22 -35.31 11.73 4.57
N VAL A 23 -34.09 11.43 4.16
CA VAL A 23 -33.20 12.43 3.51
C VAL A 23 -33.38 12.37 1.99
N LYS A 24 -33.54 13.52 1.32
CA LYS A 24 -33.62 13.60 -0.14
C LYS A 24 -32.25 13.29 -0.79
N PRO A 25 -32.20 12.60 -1.95
CA PRO A 25 -30.95 12.17 -2.60
C PRO A 25 -29.93 13.30 -2.80
N VAL A 26 -30.40 14.48 -3.17
CA VAL A 26 -29.55 15.66 -3.44
C VAL A 26 -28.81 16.18 -2.20
N THR A 27 -29.14 15.70 -1.00
CA THR A 27 -28.58 16.15 0.28
C THR A 27 -27.68 15.10 0.97
N TYR A 28 -27.47 13.94 0.36
CA TYR A 28 -26.71 12.86 1.02
C TYR A 28 -25.26 13.25 1.31
N GLU A 29 -24.58 13.87 0.37
CA GLU A 29 -23.21 14.35 0.56
C GLU A 29 -23.17 15.41 1.66
N THR A 30 -24.03 16.42 1.60
CA THR A 30 -24.16 17.46 2.63
C THR A 30 -24.51 16.86 3.99
N ARG A 31 -25.36 15.82 4.00
CA ARG A 31 -25.73 15.14 5.25
C ARG A 31 -24.56 14.38 5.85
N LEU A 32 -23.78 13.67 5.03
CA LEU A 32 -22.55 13.00 5.48
C LEU A 32 -21.57 14.02 6.06
N GLU A 33 -21.39 15.18 5.41
CA GLU A 33 -20.57 16.27 5.92
C GLU A 33 -21.04 16.78 7.28
N GLN A 34 -22.35 17.01 7.43
CA GLN A 34 -22.94 17.43 8.70
C GLN A 34 -22.77 16.35 9.77
N ASP A 35 -23.05 15.08 9.43
CA ASP A 35 -22.90 13.98 10.37
C ASP A 35 -21.48 13.78 10.85
N LEU A 36 -20.47 14.03 10.01
CA LEU A 36 -19.07 14.02 10.40
C LEU A 36 -18.73 15.23 11.29
N SER A 37 -19.26 16.41 10.95
CA SER A 37 -18.99 17.66 11.69
C SER A 37 -19.68 17.69 13.05
N ASP A 38 -21.00 17.37 13.08
CA ASP A 38 -21.85 17.52 14.28
C ASP A 38 -21.53 16.49 15.37
N ALA A 39 -21.01 15.34 15.02
CA ALA A 39 -20.79 14.25 15.95
C ALA A 39 -19.38 14.17 16.51
N GLY A 40 -18.54 15.18 16.26
CA GLY A 40 -17.13 15.15 16.66
C GLY A 40 -16.35 14.02 16.00
N HIS A 41 -16.72 13.65 14.76
CA HIS A 41 -16.03 12.60 14.00
C HIS A 41 -14.94 13.14 13.08
N LEU A 42 -14.66 14.44 13.14
CA LEU A 42 -13.54 15.04 12.41
C LEU A 42 -12.18 14.55 12.92
N ASP A 43 -12.15 13.90 14.09
CA ASP A 43 -10.99 13.21 14.65
C ASP A 43 -10.86 11.74 14.19
N ALA A 44 -11.77 11.26 13.34
CA ALA A 44 -11.71 9.90 12.80
C ALA A 44 -10.38 9.65 12.08
N SER A 45 -9.74 8.53 12.41
CA SER A 45 -8.47 8.11 11.79
C SER A 45 -8.67 7.40 10.45
N LEU A 46 -9.88 6.87 10.18
CA LEU A 46 -10.22 6.15 8.96
C LEU A 46 -11.74 6.08 8.78
N ILE A 47 -12.21 6.28 7.55
CA ILE A 47 -13.57 5.93 7.13
C ILE A 47 -13.52 4.60 6.40
N VAL A 48 -14.44 3.69 6.76
CA VAL A 48 -14.60 2.39 6.11
C VAL A 48 -15.96 2.38 5.43
N ALA A 49 -15.96 2.43 4.10
CA ALA A 49 -17.16 2.50 3.29
C ALA A 49 -17.51 1.14 2.66
N ASP A 50 -18.79 0.79 2.64
CA ASP A 50 -19.29 -0.30 1.81
C ASP A 50 -19.28 0.14 0.34
N LEU A 51 -18.84 -0.71 -0.56
CA LEU A 51 -18.87 -0.43 -2.00
C LEU A 51 -20.33 -0.27 -2.49
N ASP A 52 -21.23 -1.12 -1.99
CA ASP A 52 -22.67 -1.05 -2.29
C ASP A 52 -23.45 -0.33 -1.19
N LEU A 53 -23.42 0.98 -1.21
CA LEU A 53 -24.24 1.81 -0.35
C LEU A 53 -25.72 1.85 -0.78
N SER A 54 -26.06 1.39 -1.99
CA SER A 54 -27.42 1.36 -2.50
C SER A 54 -28.31 0.35 -1.77
N ALA A 55 -27.71 -0.71 -1.23
CA ALA A 55 -28.39 -1.70 -0.38
C ALA A 55 -28.92 -1.09 0.94
N LEU A 56 -28.39 0.05 1.35
CA LEU A 56 -28.90 0.82 2.48
C LEU A 56 -30.01 1.75 1.98
N SER A 57 -31.26 1.36 2.15
CA SER A 57 -32.46 2.13 1.70
C SER A 57 -32.46 3.61 2.11
N LEU A 58 -31.66 3.98 3.07
CA LEU A 58 -31.50 5.30 3.64
C LEU A 58 -30.38 6.15 2.99
N TYR A 59 -29.50 5.51 2.19
CA TYR A 59 -28.45 6.15 1.38
C TYR A 59 -28.61 5.87 -0.11
N GLY A 60 -29.83 5.55 -0.55
CA GLY A 60 -30.12 5.20 -1.94
C GLY A 60 -29.76 6.31 -2.93
N GLY A 61 -28.50 6.44 -3.25
CA GLY A 61 -27.95 7.49 -4.11
C GLY A 61 -26.61 8.03 -3.64
N LEU A 62 -26.13 7.64 -2.45
CA LEU A 62 -24.75 7.90 -2.04
C LEU A 62 -23.84 6.84 -2.65
N SER A 63 -22.88 7.24 -3.43
CA SER A 63 -21.83 6.37 -3.98
C SER A 63 -20.58 6.40 -3.13
N GLU A 64 -19.75 5.34 -3.21
CA GLU A 64 -18.42 5.31 -2.59
C GLU A 64 -17.59 6.54 -3.00
N LEU A 65 -17.69 6.97 -4.26
CA LEU A 65 -16.99 8.16 -4.75
C LEU A 65 -17.40 9.44 -4.00
N GLN A 66 -18.67 9.57 -3.60
CA GLN A 66 -19.13 10.72 -2.80
C GLN A 66 -18.60 10.64 -1.37
N VAL A 67 -18.56 9.44 -0.77
CA VAL A 67 -17.92 9.23 0.54
C VAL A 67 -16.46 9.64 0.48
N ARG A 68 -15.74 9.20 -0.55
CA ARG A 68 -14.34 9.56 -0.78
C ARG A 68 -14.14 11.07 -0.90
N ARG A 69 -14.98 11.77 -1.67
CA ARG A 69 -14.90 13.24 -1.80
C ARG A 69 -15.10 13.96 -0.47
N VAL A 70 -16.05 13.50 0.33
CA VAL A 70 -16.28 14.06 1.67
C VAL A 70 -15.09 13.77 2.58
N ALA A 71 -14.59 12.53 2.61
CA ALA A 71 -13.42 12.14 3.38
C ALA A 71 -12.18 12.99 3.01
N GLU A 72 -11.92 13.16 1.72
CA GLU A 72 -10.82 14.02 1.22
C GLU A 72 -10.95 15.47 1.66
N ARG A 73 -12.17 16.01 1.67
CA ARG A 73 -12.44 17.40 2.11
C ARG A 73 -12.04 17.62 3.56
N PHE A 74 -12.30 16.65 4.42
CA PHE A 74 -11.95 16.69 5.84
C PHE A 74 -10.55 16.13 6.15
N GLY A 75 -9.82 15.66 5.14
CA GLY A 75 -8.52 15.04 5.33
C GLY A 75 -8.59 13.76 6.16
N ILE A 76 -9.66 12.97 6.01
CA ILE A 76 -9.83 11.67 6.67
C ILE A 76 -9.52 10.59 5.63
N PRO A 77 -8.61 9.63 5.93
CA PRO A 77 -8.38 8.51 5.04
C PRO A 77 -9.64 7.64 4.89
N GLU A 78 -9.80 7.02 3.73
CA GLU A 78 -10.92 6.15 3.42
C GLU A 78 -10.40 4.82 2.86
N CYS A 79 -11.05 3.72 3.24
CA CYS A 79 -10.95 2.43 2.58
C CYS A 79 -12.35 1.88 2.29
N CYS A 80 -12.45 1.01 1.30
CA CYS A 80 -13.71 0.39 0.92
C CYS A 80 -13.67 -1.13 1.04
N TYR A 81 -14.84 -1.75 1.19
CA TYR A 81 -15.03 -3.18 1.19
C TYR A 81 -16.30 -3.56 0.44
N ALA A 82 -16.40 -4.83 0.02
CA ALA A 82 -17.60 -5.40 -0.56
C ALA A 82 -18.05 -6.60 0.26
N ARG A 83 -19.37 -6.83 0.33
CA ARG A 83 -19.97 -7.91 1.12
C ARG A 83 -20.07 -9.21 0.36
N GLY A 84 -20.34 -9.15 -0.95
CA GLY A 84 -20.45 -10.31 -1.81
C GLY A 84 -19.07 -10.85 -2.24
N GLU A 85 -18.98 -12.15 -2.50
CA GLU A 85 -17.72 -12.76 -2.93
C GLU A 85 -17.29 -12.25 -4.32
N ASN A 86 -18.25 -12.10 -5.25
CA ASN A 86 -17.96 -11.60 -6.60
C ASN A 86 -17.62 -10.10 -6.57
N GLU A 87 -18.39 -9.30 -5.83
CA GLU A 87 -18.15 -7.87 -5.64
C GLU A 87 -16.80 -7.63 -4.93
N GLY A 88 -16.45 -8.47 -3.95
CA GLY A 88 -15.17 -8.42 -3.28
C GLY A 88 -14.00 -8.71 -4.22
N ARG A 89 -14.14 -9.66 -5.15
CA ARG A 89 -13.10 -9.93 -6.18
C ARG A 89 -12.98 -8.77 -7.16
N GLU A 90 -14.10 -8.19 -7.57
CA GLU A 90 -14.12 -7.05 -8.48
C GLU A 90 -13.49 -5.82 -7.82
N LEU A 91 -13.83 -5.54 -6.56
CA LEU A 91 -13.22 -4.47 -5.78
C LEU A 91 -11.70 -4.62 -5.66
N LEU A 92 -11.21 -5.82 -5.36
CA LEU A 92 -9.77 -6.08 -5.29
C LEU A 92 -9.11 -5.92 -6.65
N ARG A 93 -9.77 -6.35 -7.73
CA ARG A 93 -9.30 -6.12 -9.10
C ARG A 93 -9.27 -4.64 -9.45
N SER A 94 -10.30 -3.88 -9.13
CA SER A 94 -10.35 -2.42 -9.32
C SER A 94 -9.24 -1.72 -8.54
N ALA A 95 -8.94 -2.16 -7.31
CA ALA A 95 -7.81 -1.65 -6.54
C ALA A 95 -6.47 -2.00 -7.21
N GLU A 96 -6.34 -3.19 -7.78
CA GLU A 96 -5.14 -3.58 -8.54
C GLU A 96 -4.97 -2.75 -9.82
N LEU A 97 -6.05 -2.36 -10.46
CA LEU A 97 -6.05 -1.47 -11.63
C LEU A 97 -5.88 0.02 -11.28
N GLY A 98 -5.90 0.37 -10.00
CA GLY A 98 -5.76 1.75 -9.52
C GLY A 98 -7.08 2.54 -9.47
N GLU A 99 -8.21 1.90 -9.71
CA GLU A 99 -9.54 2.51 -9.63
C GLU A 99 -10.01 2.71 -8.19
N ALA A 100 -9.73 1.75 -7.31
CA ALA A 100 -9.96 1.85 -5.87
C ALA A 100 -8.64 2.08 -5.15
N ARG A 101 -8.61 3.00 -4.17
CA ARG A 101 -7.36 3.33 -3.46
C ARG A 101 -6.96 2.27 -2.46
N ILE A 102 -7.84 1.96 -1.51
CA ILE A 102 -7.60 0.94 -0.50
C ILE A 102 -8.82 0.04 -0.45
N ALA A 103 -8.67 -1.22 -0.80
CA ALA A 103 -9.69 -2.23 -0.72
C ALA A 103 -9.36 -3.26 0.36
N VAL A 104 -10.37 -3.64 1.15
CA VAL A 104 -10.25 -4.64 2.21
C VAL A 104 -11.19 -5.80 1.93
N SER A 105 -10.69 -7.02 2.01
CA SER A 105 -11.47 -8.22 1.74
C SER A 105 -12.20 -8.71 2.98
N LEU A 106 -13.47 -9.10 2.82
CA LEU A 106 -14.22 -9.85 3.83
C LEU A 106 -14.07 -11.37 3.71
N LYS A 107 -13.35 -11.84 2.67
CA LYS A 107 -13.25 -13.28 2.34
C LYS A 107 -12.69 -14.13 3.48
N GLU A 108 -11.76 -13.60 4.24
CA GLU A 108 -11.10 -14.30 5.34
C GLU A 108 -11.84 -14.17 6.69
N GLY A 109 -13.05 -13.59 6.64
CA GLY A 109 -13.92 -13.42 7.79
C GLY A 109 -13.73 -12.11 8.56
N ASN A 110 -14.65 -11.85 9.48
CA ASN A 110 -14.74 -10.58 10.19
C ASN A 110 -13.50 -10.24 11.04
N GLN A 111 -12.81 -11.24 11.56
CA GLN A 111 -11.63 -11.00 12.41
C GLN A 111 -10.45 -10.50 11.57
N GLU A 112 -10.19 -11.12 10.42
CA GLU A 112 -9.10 -10.70 9.55
C GLU A 112 -9.40 -9.36 8.90
N PHE A 113 -10.66 -9.13 8.49
CA PHE A 113 -11.14 -7.82 8.07
C PHE A 113 -10.86 -6.73 9.12
N ALA A 114 -11.26 -6.97 10.38
CA ALA A 114 -11.02 -6.03 11.46
C ALA A 114 -9.54 -5.73 11.66
N LYS A 115 -8.70 -6.75 11.60
CA LYS A 115 -7.25 -6.64 11.71
C LYS A 115 -6.63 -5.81 10.58
N GLN A 116 -7.08 -6.01 9.34
CA GLN A 116 -6.63 -5.22 8.19
C GLN A 116 -7.04 -3.76 8.34
N VAL A 117 -8.30 -3.47 8.68
CA VAL A 117 -8.80 -2.11 8.91
C VAL A 117 -8.00 -1.39 10.00
N VAL A 118 -7.77 -2.06 11.14
CA VAL A 118 -6.96 -1.51 12.24
C VAL A 118 -5.52 -1.23 11.77
N SER A 119 -4.90 -2.15 11.04
CA SER A 119 -3.55 -1.98 10.52
C SER A 119 -3.44 -0.81 9.52
N ILE A 120 -4.47 -0.59 8.70
CA ILE A 120 -4.54 0.56 7.80
C ILE A 120 -4.65 1.86 8.60
N ALA A 121 -5.56 1.93 9.59
CA ALA A 121 -5.72 3.11 10.44
C ALA A 121 -4.41 3.44 11.18
N LYS A 122 -3.74 2.44 11.77
CA LYS A 122 -2.42 2.59 12.40
C LYS A 122 -1.37 3.10 11.42
N GLY A 123 -1.41 2.67 10.17
CA GLY A 123 -0.50 3.16 9.13
C GLY A 123 -0.64 4.66 8.89
N PHE A 124 -1.87 5.17 8.76
CA PHE A 124 -2.12 6.62 8.64
C PHE A 124 -1.75 7.38 9.91
N ALA A 125 -2.11 6.87 11.09
CA ALA A 125 -1.74 7.48 12.37
C ALA A 125 -0.22 7.58 12.55
N LEU A 126 0.54 6.57 12.10
CA LEU A 126 2.01 6.60 12.14
C LEU A 126 2.58 7.68 11.20
N ILE A 127 2.00 7.88 10.02
CA ILE A 127 2.38 8.98 9.13
C ILE A 127 2.08 10.31 9.82
N GLU A 128 0.87 10.50 10.35
CA GLU A 128 0.44 11.73 11.01
C GLU A 128 1.37 12.11 12.17
N SER A 129 1.75 11.13 13.00
CA SER A 129 2.63 11.36 14.13
C SER A 129 4.06 11.76 13.74
N ARG A 130 4.59 11.27 12.62
CA ARG A 130 5.96 11.55 12.16
C ARG A 130 6.06 12.79 11.27
N LEU A 131 4.94 13.20 10.66
CA LEU A 131 4.91 14.26 9.66
C LEU A 131 5.37 15.63 10.18
N PRO A 132 5.04 16.08 11.41
CA PRO A 132 5.52 17.37 11.93
C PRO A 132 7.05 17.50 11.96
N ASP A 133 7.74 16.44 12.37
CA ASP A 133 9.20 16.44 12.42
C ASP A 133 9.82 16.26 11.01
N ALA A 134 9.19 15.47 10.17
CA ALA A 134 9.58 15.36 8.76
C ALA A 134 9.48 16.71 8.02
N LEU A 135 8.45 17.50 8.28
CA LEU A 135 8.29 18.85 7.70
C LEU A 135 9.39 19.82 8.14
N LYS A 136 9.86 19.72 9.40
CA LYS A 136 10.98 20.55 9.91
C LYS A 136 12.29 20.20 9.20
N THR A 137 12.54 18.90 8.96
CA THR A 137 13.82 18.41 8.45
C THR A 137 13.92 18.43 6.93
N SER A 138 12.84 18.08 6.22
CA SER A 138 12.85 17.94 4.75
C SER A 138 12.53 19.22 3.98
N GLY A 139 11.92 20.20 4.67
CA GLY A 139 11.35 21.38 4.03
C GLY A 139 10.12 21.08 3.17
N LYS A 140 9.32 22.13 2.88
CA LYS A 140 8.02 22.00 2.18
C LYS A 140 8.12 21.80 0.65
N LYS A 141 9.32 21.62 0.06
CA LYS A 141 9.50 21.76 -1.40
C LYS A 141 9.60 20.44 -2.18
N SER A 142 9.76 19.30 -1.51
CA SER A 142 9.96 18.03 -2.23
C SER A 142 9.14 16.91 -1.59
N PRO A 143 8.06 16.46 -2.25
CA PRO A 143 7.24 15.35 -1.78
C PRO A 143 8.05 14.08 -1.48
N GLY A 144 9.04 13.75 -2.33
CA GLY A 144 9.91 12.58 -2.13
C GLY A 144 10.77 12.68 -0.88
N LYS A 145 11.33 13.86 -0.60
CA LYS A 145 12.09 14.11 0.64
C LYS A 145 11.20 14.05 1.87
N LEU A 146 9.99 14.61 1.77
CA LEU A 146 9.03 14.59 2.88
C LEU A 146 8.63 13.14 3.23
N LEU A 147 8.27 12.33 2.22
CA LEU A 147 7.90 10.94 2.48
C LEU A 147 9.10 10.14 2.99
N ALA A 148 10.29 10.30 2.42
CA ALA A 148 11.50 9.64 2.89
C ALA A 148 11.80 9.97 4.38
N ALA A 149 11.66 11.24 4.76
CA ALA A 149 11.83 11.68 6.15
C ALA A 149 10.74 11.10 7.07
N THR A 150 9.48 11.06 6.62
CA THR A 150 8.35 10.44 7.35
C THR A 150 8.59 8.95 7.58
N LEU A 151 9.21 8.26 6.61
CA LEU A 151 9.59 6.85 6.73
C LEU A 151 10.85 6.63 7.57
N GLY A 152 11.55 7.68 8.01
CA GLY A 152 12.82 7.59 8.73
C GLY A 152 13.98 7.12 7.84
N LYS A 153 13.86 7.34 6.52
CA LYS A 153 14.80 6.89 5.49
C LYS A 153 15.14 8.01 4.51
N PRO A 154 15.72 9.13 4.96
CA PRO A 154 16.02 10.29 4.12
C PRO A 154 16.97 9.96 2.95
N GLU A 155 17.80 8.94 3.08
CA GLU A 155 18.71 8.43 2.06
C GLU A 155 17.99 7.88 0.82
N TYR A 156 16.71 7.50 0.94
CA TYR A 156 15.91 6.99 -0.17
C TYR A 156 15.09 8.07 -0.89
N ALA A 157 15.25 9.34 -0.54
CA ALA A 157 14.45 10.44 -1.09
C ALA A 157 14.43 10.48 -2.63
N GLU A 158 15.58 10.31 -3.29
CA GLU A 158 15.71 10.30 -4.75
C GLU A 158 15.03 9.07 -5.37
N LYS A 159 15.19 7.88 -4.76
CA LYS A 159 14.54 6.65 -5.21
C LYS A 159 13.01 6.73 -5.05
N ILE A 160 12.53 7.27 -3.94
CA ILE A 160 11.10 7.51 -3.68
C ILE A 160 10.52 8.51 -4.68
N ALA A 161 11.25 9.55 -5.04
CA ALA A 161 10.80 10.53 -6.03
C ALA A 161 10.55 9.92 -7.43
N LEU A 162 11.18 8.80 -7.77
CA LEU A 162 10.92 8.07 -9.02
C LEU A 162 9.53 7.41 -9.07
N TYR A 163 8.83 7.30 -7.93
CA TYR A 163 7.44 6.84 -7.85
C TYR A 163 6.45 7.99 -8.02
N ALA A 164 6.74 8.93 -8.91
CA ALA A 164 5.85 10.05 -9.20
C ALA A 164 4.43 9.57 -9.55
N SER A 165 3.42 10.13 -8.90
CA SER A 165 2.01 9.80 -9.08
C SER A 165 1.15 11.07 -9.09
N GLY A 166 -0.14 10.93 -9.40
CA GLY A 166 -1.10 12.02 -9.28
C GLY A 166 -1.16 12.59 -7.85
N ASP A 167 -1.03 11.73 -6.84
CA ASP A 167 -1.01 12.17 -5.46
C ASP A 167 0.25 12.99 -5.11
N GLN A 168 1.39 12.71 -5.74
CA GLN A 168 2.59 13.52 -5.57
C GLN A 168 2.37 14.97 -6.07
N ASN A 169 1.67 15.14 -7.19
CA ASN A 169 1.33 16.48 -7.72
C ASN A 169 0.34 17.20 -6.79
N ARG A 170 -0.67 16.49 -6.29
CA ARG A 170 -1.62 17.02 -5.29
C ARG A 170 -0.91 17.39 -3.99
N LEU A 171 0.01 16.55 -3.52
CA LEU A 171 0.84 16.83 -2.35
C LEU A 171 1.66 18.10 -2.53
N ALA A 172 2.29 18.29 -3.69
CA ALA A 172 3.05 19.49 -3.99
C ALA A 172 2.17 20.75 -3.96
N SER A 173 0.92 20.66 -4.45
CA SER A 173 -0.03 21.78 -4.40
C SER A 173 -0.45 22.10 -2.96
N VAL A 174 -0.75 21.11 -2.13
CA VAL A 174 -1.15 21.32 -0.71
C VAL A 174 0.00 21.91 0.10
N LEU A 175 1.24 21.50 -0.15
CA LEU A 175 2.43 22.07 0.50
C LEU A 175 2.62 23.58 0.23
N GLY A 176 2.05 24.08 -0.87
CA GLY A 176 2.07 25.51 -1.24
C GLY A 176 0.94 26.36 -0.65
N VAL A 177 -0.10 25.74 -0.08
CA VAL A 177 -1.29 26.45 0.42
C VAL A 177 -1.11 26.91 1.86
N LYS A 178 -1.49 28.16 2.13
CA LYS A 178 -1.65 28.68 3.50
C LYS A 178 -3.01 28.23 4.04
N GLY A 179 -3.05 27.26 4.93
CA GLY A 179 -4.25 26.79 5.62
C GLY A 179 -4.00 26.69 7.12
N SER A 180 -5.02 26.27 7.91
CA SER A 180 -4.77 25.90 9.31
C SER A 180 -3.77 24.76 9.36
N ASP A 181 -2.81 24.82 10.26
CA ASP A 181 -1.73 23.81 10.31
C ASP A 181 -2.28 22.38 10.47
N ASN A 182 -3.34 22.19 11.26
CA ASN A 182 -3.95 20.88 11.48
C ASN A 182 -4.70 20.33 10.24
N GLU A 183 -5.45 21.17 9.52
CA GLU A 183 -6.17 20.73 8.31
C GLU A 183 -5.20 20.34 7.21
N ASN A 184 -4.16 21.14 7.01
CA ASN A 184 -3.11 20.82 6.05
C ASN A 184 -2.36 19.54 6.44
N LEU A 185 -2.08 19.33 7.73
CA LEU A 185 -1.40 18.15 8.23
C LEU A 185 -2.20 16.89 7.90
N ARG A 186 -3.51 16.88 8.13
CA ARG A 186 -4.39 15.73 7.83
C ARG A 186 -4.46 15.45 6.33
N ARG A 187 -4.61 16.48 5.49
CA ARG A 187 -4.58 16.34 4.04
C ARG A 187 -3.24 15.78 3.54
N LEU A 188 -2.13 16.25 4.09
CA LEU A 188 -0.80 15.73 3.78
C LEU A 188 -0.66 14.26 4.21
N THR A 189 -1.17 13.91 5.38
CA THR A 189 -1.20 12.52 5.87
C THR A 189 -1.94 11.60 4.89
N CYS A 190 -3.13 11.99 4.43
CA CYS A 190 -3.89 11.23 3.44
C CYS A 190 -3.11 11.06 2.13
N LEU A 191 -2.58 12.15 1.57
CA LEU A 191 -1.87 12.12 0.29
C LEU A 191 -0.59 11.30 0.36
N LEU A 192 0.20 11.44 1.44
CA LEU A 192 1.40 10.63 1.67
C LEU A 192 1.05 9.15 1.86
N GLY A 193 -0.01 8.87 2.63
CA GLY A 193 -0.46 7.50 2.88
C GLY A 193 -0.93 6.81 1.61
N TYR A 194 -1.74 7.46 0.79
CA TYR A 194 -2.18 6.90 -0.50
C TYR A 194 -1.02 6.73 -1.47
N TRP A 195 -0.11 7.72 -1.59
CA TRP A 195 1.06 7.57 -2.43
C TRP A 195 1.96 6.41 -1.98
N LEU A 196 2.18 6.27 -0.68
CA LEU A 196 2.91 5.13 -0.12
C LEU A 196 2.22 3.80 -0.45
N TRP A 197 0.91 3.71 -0.19
CA TRP A 197 0.11 2.49 -0.39
C TRP A 197 0.00 2.08 -1.85
N ASP A 198 -0.39 3.02 -2.74
CA ASP A 198 -0.75 2.72 -4.13
C ASP A 198 0.46 2.66 -5.07
N SER A 199 1.57 3.27 -4.69
CA SER A 199 2.74 3.33 -5.56
C SER A 199 3.93 2.57 -4.98
N ILE A 200 4.42 2.96 -3.82
CA ILE A 200 5.70 2.46 -3.29
C ILE A 200 5.58 1.04 -2.75
N LEU A 201 4.55 0.77 -1.95
CA LEU A 201 4.32 -0.57 -1.38
C LEU A 201 3.62 -1.52 -2.35
N ARG A 202 3.05 -1.00 -3.43
CA ARG A 202 2.40 -1.79 -4.48
C ARG A 202 3.39 -2.29 -5.52
N TYR A 203 4.30 -1.44 -5.98
CA TYR A 203 5.23 -1.73 -7.06
C TYR A 203 6.64 -1.97 -6.51
N PRO A 204 7.13 -3.23 -6.50
CA PRO A 204 8.45 -3.55 -5.94
C PRO A 204 9.58 -2.78 -6.63
N GLY A 205 10.44 -2.21 -5.80
CA GLY A 205 11.60 -1.44 -6.21
C GLY A 205 12.36 -0.97 -4.97
N VAL A 206 12.06 0.22 -4.41
CA VAL A 206 12.68 0.70 -3.17
C VAL A 206 12.25 -0.12 -1.96
N VAL A 207 11.01 -0.61 -1.96
CA VAL A 207 10.50 -1.62 -1.03
C VAL A 207 10.06 -2.83 -1.85
N ALA A 208 10.38 -4.03 -1.42
CA ALA A 208 10.04 -5.28 -2.06
C ALA A 208 9.13 -6.13 -1.17
N ASN A 209 8.11 -6.77 -1.74
CA ASN A 209 7.37 -7.84 -1.07
C ASN A 209 8.19 -9.12 -1.02
N GLU A 210 7.67 -10.16 -0.35
CA GLU A 210 8.38 -11.42 -0.14
C GLU A 210 8.85 -12.07 -1.44
N VAL A 211 7.97 -12.18 -2.43
CA VAL A 211 8.28 -12.80 -3.72
C VAL A 211 9.32 -11.97 -4.50
N ALA A 212 9.19 -10.64 -4.49
CA ALA A 212 10.15 -9.76 -5.14
C ALA A 212 11.53 -9.81 -4.47
N ALA A 213 11.58 -9.79 -3.14
CA ALA A 213 12.83 -9.85 -2.38
C ALA A 213 13.54 -11.20 -2.56
N SER A 214 12.78 -12.31 -2.45
CA SER A 214 13.31 -13.67 -2.65
C SER A 214 13.81 -13.87 -4.09
N SER A 215 13.04 -13.40 -5.10
CA SER A 215 13.47 -13.46 -6.50
C SER A 215 14.73 -12.66 -6.76
N TYR A 216 14.80 -11.44 -6.22
CA TYR A 216 15.96 -10.55 -6.33
C TYR A 216 17.22 -11.17 -5.75
N LEU A 217 17.10 -11.87 -4.61
CA LEU A 217 18.19 -12.58 -3.95
C LEU A 217 18.43 -13.98 -4.53
N ASN A 218 17.66 -14.41 -5.53
CA ASN A 218 17.68 -15.74 -6.12
C ASN A 218 17.52 -16.88 -5.08
N ILE A 219 16.65 -16.68 -4.11
CA ILE A 219 16.25 -17.64 -3.08
C ILE A 219 14.80 -18.03 -3.36
N HIS A 220 14.45 -19.33 -3.28
CA HIS A 220 13.05 -19.75 -3.40
C HIS A 220 12.21 -19.12 -2.28
N GLU A 221 10.96 -18.72 -2.58
CA GLU A 221 10.12 -17.98 -1.64
C GLU A 221 9.85 -18.74 -0.34
N ASP A 222 9.65 -20.07 -0.40
CA ASP A 222 9.45 -20.87 0.80
C ASP A 222 10.70 -20.91 1.68
N SER A 223 11.89 -21.06 1.09
CA SER A 223 13.14 -20.97 1.84
C SER A 223 13.34 -19.58 2.44
N PHE A 224 12.99 -18.53 1.69
CA PHE A 224 13.07 -17.14 2.17
C PHE A 224 12.14 -16.89 3.35
N ARG A 225 10.93 -17.45 3.32
CA ARG A 225 9.90 -17.31 4.35
C ARG A 225 10.15 -18.15 5.59
N THR A 226 10.58 -19.42 5.42
CA THR A 226 10.56 -20.40 6.51
C THR A 226 11.92 -20.68 7.12
N ASN A 227 13.03 -20.38 6.43
CA ASN A 227 14.37 -20.67 6.94
C ASN A 227 14.77 -19.61 7.99
N PRO A 228 14.99 -19.99 9.27
CA PRO A 228 15.26 -19.03 10.34
C PRO A 228 16.60 -18.31 10.19
N ASP A 229 17.61 -18.92 9.53
CA ASP A 229 18.91 -18.30 9.32
C ASP A 229 18.80 -17.21 8.25
N ILE A 230 18.01 -17.43 7.20
CA ILE A 230 17.70 -16.42 6.19
C ILE A 230 16.91 -15.27 6.81
N GLN A 231 15.87 -15.56 7.59
CA GLN A 231 15.08 -14.55 8.28
C GLN A 231 15.95 -13.69 9.21
N ARG A 232 16.87 -14.30 9.93
CA ARG A 232 17.82 -13.60 10.80
C ARG A 232 18.81 -12.74 10.01
N LEU A 233 19.31 -13.25 8.90
CA LEU A 233 20.26 -12.55 8.03
C LEU A 233 19.66 -11.27 7.45
N PHE A 234 18.40 -11.32 7.00
CA PHE A 234 17.71 -10.19 6.39
C PHE A 234 16.79 -9.43 7.36
N ALA A 235 16.86 -9.71 8.66
CA ALA A 235 16.01 -9.05 9.67
C ALA A 235 16.15 -7.51 9.65
N LYS A 236 17.38 -7.00 9.45
CA LYS A 236 17.65 -5.55 9.38
C LYS A 236 17.04 -4.87 8.15
N ALA A 237 16.76 -5.64 7.10
CA ALA A 237 16.14 -5.13 5.88
C ALA A 237 14.62 -5.09 5.98
N ARG A 238 14.02 -5.63 7.06
CA ARG A 238 12.56 -5.64 7.23
C ARG A 238 12.01 -4.23 7.21
N TYR A 239 10.94 -4.03 6.46
CA TYR A 239 10.17 -2.79 6.49
C TYR A 239 9.23 -2.82 7.71
N ASP A 240 9.34 -1.83 8.56
CA ASP A 240 8.56 -1.63 9.80
C ASP A 240 7.79 -0.30 9.78
N GLY A 241 7.62 0.28 8.60
CA GLY A 241 6.97 1.56 8.41
C GLY A 241 5.43 1.46 8.35
N PRO A 242 4.77 2.58 8.00
CA PRO A 242 3.32 2.62 7.84
C PRO A 242 2.82 1.50 6.92
N PHE A 243 1.70 0.89 7.29
CA PHE A 243 1.04 -0.21 6.55
C PHE A 243 1.81 -1.55 6.49
N ALA A 244 2.92 -1.71 7.19
CA ALA A 244 3.68 -2.96 7.18
C ALA A 244 2.82 -4.20 7.51
N GLU A 245 1.97 -4.10 8.55
CA GLU A 245 1.08 -5.20 8.95
C GLU A 245 -0.03 -5.46 7.92
N ALA A 246 -0.57 -4.41 7.28
CA ALA A 246 -1.66 -4.53 6.31
C ALA A 246 -1.20 -5.10 4.96
N LYS A 247 0.03 -4.83 4.56
CA LYS A 247 0.62 -5.30 3.29
C LYS A 247 1.34 -6.64 3.40
N GLY A 248 1.55 -7.14 4.63
CA GLY A 248 2.35 -8.33 4.90
C GLY A 248 3.85 -8.04 4.89
N PRO A 249 4.67 -9.09 4.85
CA PRO A 249 6.13 -8.97 4.92
C PRO A 249 6.72 -8.15 3.76
N LEU A 250 7.46 -7.10 4.10
CA LEU A 250 8.13 -6.19 3.16
C LEU A 250 9.58 -5.96 3.56
N TRP A 251 10.44 -5.61 2.60
CA TRP A 251 11.88 -5.38 2.81
C TRP A 251 12.36 -4.12 2.10
N TRP A 252 13.23 -3.37 2.75
CA TRP A 252 14.00 -2.29 2.14
C TRP A 252 15.06 -2.87 1.20
N ARG A 253 14.91 -2.65 -0.10
CA ARG A 253 15.86 -3.19 -1.08
C ARG A 253 17.26 -2.67 -0.88
N GLY A 254 17.45 -1.38 -0.60
CA GLY A 254 18.78 -0.83 -0.38
C GLY A 254 19.53 -1.50 0.77
N VAL A 255 18.81 -1.93 1.84
CA VAL A 255 19.43 -2.70 2.93
C VAL A 255 19.76 -4.12 2.49
N LEU A 256 18.96 -4.75 1.61
CA LEU A 256 19.31 -6.03 0.98
C LEU A 256 20.59 -5.89 0.13
N ASP A 257 20.69 -4.80 -0.66
CA ASP A 257 21.87 -4.48 -1.46
C ASP A 257 23.12 -4.35 -0.58
N ASP A 258 23.01 -3.65 0.56
CA ASP A 258 24.12 -3.48 1.51
C ASP A 258 24.58 -4.81 2.11
N ILE A 259 23.64 -5.70 2.46
CA ILE A 259 23.96 -7.04 2.98
C ILE A 259 24.69 -7.86 1.91
N VAL A 260 24.22 -7.84 0.66
CA VAL A 260 24.83 -8.53 -0.47
C VAL A 260 26.25 -7.98 -0.71
N ALA A 261 26.40 -6.67 -0.81
CA ALA A 261 27.68 -6.02 -1.05
C ALA A 261 28.70 -6.28 0.08
N THR A 262 28.28 -6.21 1.34
CA THR A 262 29.13 -6.48 2.50
C THR A 262 29.67 -7.91 2.53
N SER A 263 28.96 -8.86 1.91
CA SER A 263 29.40 -10.25 1.78
C SER A 263 30.47 -10.44 0.69
N GLY A 264 30.78 -9.42 -0.09
CA GLY A 264 31.69 -9.51 -1.25
C GLY A 264 31.04 -10.18 -2.48
N ALA A 265 29.72 -10.28 -2.52
CA ALA A 265 28.98 -10.78 -3.66
C ALA A 265 28.68 -9.65 -4.65
N SER A 266 28.67 -9.97 -5.94
CA SER A 266 28.38 -9.01 -7.01
C SER A 266 26.87 -8.72 -7.16
N ASP A 267 26.05 -9.69 -6.84
CA ASP A 267 24.57 -9.62 -6.91
C ASP A 267 23.91 -10.69 -6.02
N GLY A 268 22.59 -10.74 -6.02
CA GLY A 268 21.82 -11.70 -5.22
C GLY A 268 22.10 -13.17 -5.58
N ARG A 269 22.40 -13.48 -6.85
CA ARG A 269 22.76 -14.85 -7.29
C ARG A 269 24.11 -15.27 -6.74
N ASP A 270 25.09 -14.40 -6.89
CA ASP A 270 26.44 -14.62 -6.40
C ASP A 270 26.42 -14.76 -4.87
N PHE A 271 25.65 -13.90 -4.20
CA PHE A 271 25.41 -13.99 -2.76
C PHE A 271 24.84 -15.36 -2.38
N ALA A 272 23.73 -15.75 -3.00
CA ALA A 272 23.10 -17.03 -2.72
C ALA A 272 24.02 -18.22 -3.02
N ALA A 273 24.84 -18.13 -4.09
CA ALA A 273 25.80 -19.17 -4.43
C ALA A 273 26.94 -19.28 -3.42
N LYS A 274 27.49 -18.16 -2.96
CA LYS A 274 28.65 -18.11 -2.06
C LYS A 274 28.29 -18.31 -0.60
N GLN A 275 27.21 -17.65 -0.13
CA GLN A 275 26.88 -17.58 1.30
C GLN A 275 25.90 -18.66 1.72
N LEU A 276 24.93 -19.01 0.87
CA LEU A 276 23.87 -19.94 1.21
C LEU A 276 24.10 -21.35 0.62
N ARG A 277 24.97 -21.44 -0.38
CA ARG A 277 25.39 -22.71 -1.03
C ARG A 277 24.17 -23.62 -1.37
N GLN A 278 24.19 -24.89 -0.88
CA GLN A 278 23.13 -25.87 -1.12
C GLN A 278 22.00 -25.82 -0.06
N GLN A 279 22.04 -24.88 0.87
CA GLN A 279 21.08 -24.83 2.00
C GLN A 279 19.71 -24.30 1.59
N VAL A 280 19.59 -23.71 0.40
CA VAL A 280 18.33 -23.12 -0.08
C VAL A 280 18.09 -23.43 -1.54
N GLU A 281 16.82 -23.66 -1.87
CA GLU A 281 16.40 -23.74 -3.25
C GLU A 281 16.52 -22.38 -3.93
N ARG A 282 16.76 -22.39 -5.23
CA ARG A 282 16.90 -21.18 -6.05
C ARG A 282 15.55 -20.74 -6.59
N SER A 283 15.34 -19.43 -6.63
CA SER A 283 14.16 -18.87 -7.26
C SER A 283 14.23 -19.06 -8.79
N GLN A 284 13.19 -19.67 -9.33
CA GLN A 284 13.05 -19.99 -10.74
C GLN A 284 11.95 -19.16 -11.38
N CYS A 285 12.09 -18.88 -12.69
CA CYS A 285 11.07 -18.20 -13.46
C CYS A 285 9.81 -19.06 -13.58
N CYS A 286 8.65 -18.51 -13.31
CA CYS A 286 7.38 -19.26 -13.41
C CYS A 286 7.00 -19.66 -14.84
N GLU A 287 7.58 -19.03 -15.87
CA GLU A 287 7.34 -19.37 -17.27
C GLU A 287 8.37 -20.35 -17.85
N ASP A 288 9.58 -20.31 -17.31
CA ASP A 288 10.67 -21.21 -17.73
C ASP A 288 11.51 -21.56 -16.48
N PRO A 289 11.23 -22.69 -15.82
CA PRO A 289 11.95 -23.10 -14.62
C PRO A 289 13.45 -23.36 -14.82
N SER A 290 13.91 -23.47 -16.07
CA SER A 290 15.35 -23.56 -16.36
C SER A 290 16.08 -22.23 -16.15
N LYS A 291 15.36 -21.12 -16.07
CA LYS A 291 15.88 -19.76 -15.91
C LYS A 291 15.75 -19.31 -14.47
N PRO A 292 16.79 -18.66 -13.93
CA PRO A 292 16.68 -18.04 -12.61
C PRO A 292 15.73 -16.85 -12.68
N ALA A 293 14.92 -16.69 -11.64
CA ALA A 293 14.15 -15.47 -11.45
C ALA A 293 15.06 -14.30 -11.02
N GLY A 294 14.50 -13.11 -10.96
CA GLY A 294 15.18 -11.89 -10.50
C GLY A 294 14.18 -10.75 -10.28
N TYR A 295 12.93 -10.97 -10.72
CA TYR A 295 11.88 -9.98 -10.77
C TYR A 295 10.55 -10.56 -10.31
N TYR A 296 9.57 -9.69 -10.14
CA TYR A 296 8.21 -10.00 -9.71
C TYR A 296 7.18 -9.66 -10.79
N CYS A 297 6.34 -10.62 -11.15
CA CYS A 297 5.23 -10.36 -12.06
C CYS A 297 4.05 -9.74 -11.32
N MET A 298 3.67 -8.53 -11.72
CA MET A 298 2.56 -7.78 -11.10
C MET A 298 1.20 -8.46 -11.28
N LEU A 299 0.99 -9.21 -12.36
CA LEU A 299 -0.28 -9.88 -12.65
C LEU A 299 -0.36 -11.28 -12.04
N SER A 300 0.64 -12.13 -12.30
CA SER A 300 0.64 -13.51 -11.77
C SER A 300 1.08 -13.61 -10.32
N LYS A 301 1.66 -12.55 -9.75
CA LYS A 301 2.22 -12.50 -8.39
C LYS A 301 3.35 -13.52 -8.17
N LYS A 302 4.03 -13.92 -9.24
CA LYS A 302 5.06 -14.97 -9.24
C LYS A 302 6.43 -14.44 -9.65
N PRO A 303 7.51 -15.19 -9.35
CA PRO A 303 8.86 -14.88 -9.80
C PRO A 303 8.98 -14.97 -11.33
N VAL A 304 9.68 -14.02 -11.96
CA VAL A 304 9.95 -14.01 -13.40
C VAL A 304 11.40 -13.65 -13.70
N SER A 305 11.90 -14.13 -14.87
CA SER A 305 13.20 -13.73 -15.39
C SER A 305 13.10 -12.46 -16.24
N LEU A 306 14.24 -11.80 -16.47
CA LEU A 306 14.33 -10.66 -17.37
C LEU A 306 13.86 -11.02 -18.80
N GLU A 307 14.27 -12.19 -19.29
CA GLU A 307 14.00 -12.65 -20.65
C GLU A 307 12.52 -12.99 -20.88
N ASN A 308 11.87 -13.57 -19.86
CA ASN A 308 10.48 -14.03 -19.94
C ASN A 308 9.48 -13.01 -19.38
N SER A 309 9.85 -11.73 -19.37
CA SER A 309 8.96 -10.68 -18.87
C SER A 309 9.18 -9.33 -19.56
N LYS A 310 8.19 -8.47 -19.48
CA LYS A 310 8.20 -7.08 -19.93
C LYS A 310 8.29 -6.16 -18.70
N GLY A 311 9.18 -5.19 -18.75
CA GLY A 311 9.31 -4.12 -17.75
C GLY A 311 9.32 -2.76 -18.40
N GLY A 312 9.39 -1.70 -17.59
CA GLY A 312 9.43 -0.33 -18.07
C GLY A 312 8.15 0.11 -18.78
N LEU A 313 7.02 -0.49 -18.40
CA LEU A 313 5.71 -0.15 -18.94
C LEU A 313 5.31 1.25 -18.48
N THR A 314 4.60 1.99 -19.34
CA THR A 314 4.30 3.41 -19.12
C THR A 314 3.48 3.68 -17.85
N TRP A 315 2.72 2.70 -17.40
CA TRP A 315 1.94 2.79 -16.16
C TRP A 315 2.70 2.31 -14.90
N PHE A 316 3.92 1.78 -15.05
CA PHE A 316 4.77 1.48 -13.90
C PHE A 316 5.53 2.72 -13.46
N PRO A 317 5.59 3.01 -12.14
CA PRO A 317 6.49 4.02 -11.64
C PRO A 317 7.95 3.70 -12.03
N ARG A 318 8.73 4.72 -12.38
CA ARG A 318 10.15 4.53 -12.74
C ARG A 318 10.98 3.89 -11.64
N GLY A 319 10.57 4.06 -10.37
CA GLY A 319 11.22 3.45 -9.20
C GLY A 319 10.92 1.96 -9.02
N ALA A 320 9.96 1.41 -9.77
CA ALA A 320 9.47 0.04 -9.68
C ALA A 320 10.29 -0.95 -10.53
N ASP A 321 11.58 -0.94 -10.39
CA ASP A 321 12.52 -1.67 -11.25
C ASP A 321 12.53 -3.20 -11.05
N LEU A 322 11.94 -3.70 -9.96
CA LEU A 322 11.69 -5.13 -9.75
C LEU A 322 10.31 -5.58 -10.27
N ALA A 323 9.42 -4.64 -10.62
CA ALA A 323 8.08 -4.93 -11.11
C ALA A 323 8.11 -5.18 -12.62
N ARG A 324 7.57 -6.31 -13.05
CA ARG A 324 7.47 -6.71 -14.46
C ARG A 324 6.12 -7.40 -14.72
N ILE A 325 5.85 -7.75 -15.97
CA ILE A 325 4.74 -8.63 -16.35
C ILE A 325 5.32 -9.80 -17.13
N SER A 326 4.95 -11.03 -16.79
CA SER A 326 5.35 -12.21 -17.54
C SER A 326 4.85 -12.12 -18.99
N ARG A 327 5.58 -12.71 -19.94
CA ARG A 327 5.22 -12.60 -21.37
C ARG A 327 3.85 -13.16 -21.64
N SER A 328 3.52 -14.32 -21.10
CA SER A 328 2.21 -14.94 -21.30
C SER A 328 1.09 -14.02 -20.82
N LYS A 329 1.22 -13.44 -19.63
CA LYS A 329 0.24 -12.50 -19.09
C LYS A 329 0.20 -11.18 -19.85
N TYR A 330 1.33 -10.72 -20.37
CA TYR A 330 1.36 -9.53 -21.22
C TYR A 330 0.58 -9.74 -22.52
N GLU A 331 0.75 -10.89 -23.15
CA GLU A 331 0.07 -11.22 -24.41
C GLU A 331 -1.43 -11.50 -24.20
N GLU A 332 -1.81 -12.08 -23.05
CA GLU A 332 -3.19 -12.41 -22.71
C GLU A 332 -4.00 -11.20 -22.25
N ASP A 333 -3.46 -10.39 -21.34
CA ASP A 333 -4.23 -9.38 -20.60
C ASP A 333 -3.99 -7.94 -21.10
N VAL A 334 -2.79 -7.61 -21.58
CA VAL A 334 -2.42 -6.23 -21.91
C VAL A 334 -3.03 -5.68 -23.20
N PRO A 335 -3.38 -6.45 -24.22
CA PRO A 335 -4.13 -5.91 -25.37
C PRO A 335 -5.46 -5.24 -24.99
N TRP A 336 -5.93 -5.43 -23.77
CA TRP A 336 -7.19 -4.90 -23.26
C TRP A 336 -7.00 -3.69 -22.29
N PHE A 337 -5.77 -3.27 -22.05
CA PHE A 337 -5.37 -2.07 -21.32
C PHE A 337 -4.82 -1.04 -22.31
#